data_96bed80a2785baf97f25206d0b500ab6
#
_entry.id   96bed80a2785baf97f25206d0b500ab6
#
_cell.length_a   1.000
_cell.length_b   1.000
_cell.length_c   1.000
_cell.angle_alpha   90.00
_cell.angle_beta   90.00
_cell.angle_gamma   90.00
#
_symmetry.space_group_name_H-M   'P 1'
#
loop_
_entity.id
_entity.type
_entity.pdbx_description
1 polymer ?
#
loop_
_entity_poly.entity_id
_entity_poly.type
_entity_poly.pdbx_seq_one_letter_code
_entity_poly.pdbx_strand_id
1 'polypeptide(L)'
;MPGESPDELLGQVRGGKLDARRVLLSPDAAPGAADVTLEALLEADPALGDLGARHWARIGAEPGTRIGALDADQRYWTADLLSFWQTAPADVSQTVSPRDGMYSKTPDSYFGPGAVALRCVRLAMLETRTERCESLLDFACGYGRALRFFRAAFPDARLVACDINTDAVDFCAEEFGAVPVYSHEDPAAIELPGPFDAIWVGSLFTHVPEERWLQLLDLLASVLSDRGLLVFTVQGRNVRHQLLSGELSAWSLDDAGIEEIVRGYDERGYGYADWTDMSGYGTSLNRMSWVAKQIEERPGLRLVGYRETGWGRQDVVTCQATGK
;
A
#
# COMPACT_ATOMS: atom_id res chain seq x y z
N MET A 1 23.54 37.77 -9.67
CA MET A 1 24.24 37.00 -8.62
C MET A 1 24.83 35.78 -9.26
N PRO A 2 26.09 35.40 -9.03
CA PRO A 2 26.58 34.11 -9.51
C PRO A 2 25.67 33.02 -8.89
N GLY A 3 25.17 32.12 -9.72
CA GLY A 3 24.35 31.00 -9.25
C GLY A 3 25.18 30.10 -8.32
N GLU A 4 24.54 29.51 -7.33
CA GLU A 4 25.16 28.47 -6.49
C GLU A 4 25.70 27.34 -7.37
N SER A 5 26.88 26.85 -7.03
CA SER A 5 27.44 25.69 -7.73
C SER A 5 26.69 24.41 -7.33
N PRO A 6 26.67 23.35 -8.16
CA PRO A 6 26.14 22.06 -7.78
C PRO A 6 26.65 21.54 -6.43
N ASP A 7 27.92 21.76 -6.11
CA ASP A 7 28.54 21.31 -4.84
C ASP A 7 28.01 22.08 -3.63
N GLU A 8 27.77 23.39 -3.75
CA GLU A 8 27.18 24.21 -2.70
C GLU A 8 25.74 23.78 -2.41
N LEU A 9 24.96 23.49 -3.47
CA LEU A 9 23.60 22.97 -3.35
C LEU A 9 23.57 21.61 -2.65
N LEU A 10 24.42 20.67 -3.05
CA LEU A 10 24.55 19.36 -2.41
C LEU A 10 25.00 19.51 -0.95
N GLY A 11 25.86 20.47 -0.64
CA GLY A 11 26.26 20.81 0.74
C GLY A 11 25.08 21.27 1.61
N GLN A 12 24.13 22.02 1.04
CA GLN A 12 22.90 22.43 1.74
C GLN A 12 21.96 21.25 2.00
N VAL A 13 21.84 20.34 1.03
CA VAL A 13 21.05 19.11 1.20
C VAL A 13 21.65 18.23 2.31
N ARG A 14 22.96 17.97 2.28
CA ARG A 14 23.67 17.22 3.34
C ARG A 14 23.50 17.82 4.72
N GLY A 15 23.48 19.13 4.78
CA GLY A 15 23.29 19.90 6.03
C GLY A 15 21.84 20.05 6.48
N GLY A 16 20.87 19.47 5.77
CA GLY A 16 19.44 19.57 6.08
C GLY A 16 18.85 20.99 5.90
N LYS A 17 19.58 21.88 5.21
CA LYS A 17 19.13 23.26 4.94
C LYS A 17 18.24 23.34 3.70
N LEU A 18 18.35 22.39 2.80
CA LEU A 18 17.59 22.30 1.56
C LEU A 18 17.02 20.88 1.43
N ASP A 19 15.74 20.77 1.15
CA ASP A 19 15.06 19.50 0.93
C ASP A 19 15.31 19.01 -0.51
N ALA A 20 15.80 17.78 -0.67
CA ALA A 20 16.06 17.17 -1.97
C ALA A 20 14.81 17.14 -2.89
N ARG A 21 13.61 16.98 -2.31
CA ARG A 21 12.34 17.03 -3.08
C ARG A 21 12.09 18.38 -3.71
N ARG A 22 12.42 19.45 -3.00
CA ARG A 22 12.28 20.82 -3.51
C ARG A 22 13.19 21.06 -4.71
N VAL A 23 14.41 20.49 -4.65
CA VAL A 23 15.34 20.55 -5.78
C VAL A 23 14.78 19.83 -7.01
N LEU A 24 14.16 18.66 -6.82
CA LEU A 24 13.54 17.89 -7.90
C LEU A 24 12.31 18.57 -8.50
N LEU A 25 11.41 19.05 -7.65
CA LEU A 25 10.12 19.61 -8.09
C LEU A 25 10.24 21.02 -8.69
N SER A 26 11.24 21.77 -8.28
CA SER A 26 11.44 23.16 -8.71
C SER A 26 12.92 23.43 -8.99
N PRO A 27 13.55 22.74 -9.97
CA PRO A 27 14.97 22.92 -10.24
C PRO A 27 15.33 24.35 -10.65
N ASP A 28 14.40 25.06 -11.27
CA ASP A 28 14.59 26.45 -11.68
C ASP A 28 14.63 27.42 -10.48
N ALA A 29 14.08 27.03 -9.34
CA ALA A 29 14.12 27.81 -8.09
C ALA A 29 15.41 27.60 -7.29
N ALA A 30 16.27 26.64 -7.67
CA ALA A 30 17.54 26.36 -7.03
C ALA A 30 18.66 26.46 -8.07
N PRO A 31 19.39 27.58 -8.15
CA PRO A 31 20.50 27.76 -9.11
C PRO A 31 21.50 26.60 -9.00
N GLY A 32 21.87 26.02 -10.14
CA GLY A 32 22.78 24.85 -10.21
C GLY A 32 22.09 23.50 -10.11
N ALA A 33 20.80 23.42 -9.76
CA ALA A 33 20.08 22.16 -9.60
C ALA A 33 20.01 21.33 -10.91
N ALA A 34 19.85 21.99 -12.05
CA ALA A 34 19.77 21.34 -13.35
C ALA A 34 21.02 20.51 -13.71
N ASP A 35 22.17 20.89 -13.18
CA ASP A 35 23.46 20.24 -13.43
C ASP A 35 23.82 19.15 -12.42
N VAL A 36 23.05 19.03 -11.33
CA VAL A 36 23.20 17.96 -10.33
C VAL A 36 22.68 16.66 -10.93
N THR A 37 23.43 15.56 -10.74
CA THR A 37 22.92 14.24 -11.09
C THR A 37 21.95 13.74 -10.02
N LEU A 38 20.99 12.93 -10.43
CA LEU A 38 20.02 12.35 -9.52
C LEU A 38 20.73 11.50 -8.44
N GLU A 39 21.76 10.74 -8.81
CA GLU A 39 22.61 9.98 -7.89
C GLU A 39 23.24 10.89 -6.81
N ALA A 40 23.91 11.96 -7.23
CA ALA A 40 24.56 12.89 -6.31
C ALA A 40 23.57 13.57 -5.35
N LEU A 41 22.35 13.87 -5.81
CA LEU A 41 21.30 14.42 -4.98
C LEU A 41 20.83 13.41 -3.92
N LEU A 42 20.63 12.15 -4.31
CA LEU A 42 20.17 11.10 -3.40
C LEU A 42 21.24 10.73 -2.37
N GLU A 43 22.52 10.68 -2.78
CA GLU A 43 23.66 10.47 -1.88
C GLU A 43 23.87 11.63 -0.90
N ALA A 44 23.46 12.83 -1.28
CA ALA A 44 23.54 13.99 -0.41
C ALA A 44 22.48 14.01 0.68
N ASP A 45 21.35 13.31 0.51
CA ASP A 45 20.31 13.23 1.52
C ASP A 45 20.63 12.09 2.51
N PRO A 46 20.90 12.40 3.81
CA PRO A 46 21.28 11.39 4.80
C PRO A 46 20.24 10.27 4.98
N ALA A 47 18.96 10.56 4.68
CA ALA A 47 17.87 9.60 4.79
C ALA A 47 17.80 8.62 3.60
N LEU A 48 18.54 8.87 2.51
CA LEU A 48 18.38 8.20 1.23
C LEU A 48 19.63 7.46 0.74
N GLY A 49 20.79 7.64 1.40
CA GLY A 49 22.10 7.20 0.91
C GLY A 49 22.19 5.73 0.48
N ASP A 50 21.44 4.82 1.12
CA ASP A 50 21.42 3.40 0.79
C ASP A 50 20.33 2.99 -0.22
N LEU A 51 19.43 3.90 -0.55
CA LEU A 51 18.21 3.59 -1.33
C LEU A 51 18.34 3.90 -2.81
N GLY A 52 19.23 4.82 -3.17
CA GLY A 52 19.39 5.32 -4.55
C GLY A 52 19.57 4.21 -5.58
N ALA A 53 20.50 3.30 -5.34
CA ALA A 53 20.89 2.26 -6.30
C ALA A 53 19.75 1.25 -6.63
N ARG A 54 18.78 1.07 -5.74
CA ARG A 54 17.74 0.04 -5.87
C ARG A 54 16.48 0.51 -6.63
N HIS A 55 16.36 1.81 -6.89
CA HIS A 55 15.11 2.40 -7.41
C HIS A 55 15.23 2.99 -8.82
N TRP A 56 16.45 3.07 -9.40
CA TRP A 56 16.68 3.61 -10.73
C TRP A 56 15.81 2.96 -11.81
N ALA A 57 15.66 1.64 -11.75
CA ALA A 57 14.85 0.89 -12.71
C ALA A 57 13.36 1.25 -12.67
N ARG A 58 12.88 1.79 -11.54
CA ARG A 58 11.44 2.14 -11.36
C ARG A 58 11.09 3.51 -11.90
N ILE A 59 12.04 4.44 -11.93
CA ILE A 59 11.79 5.81 -12.43
C ILE A 59 12.21 5.99 -13.88
N GLY A 60 12.77 4.94 -14.50
CA GLY A 60 13.21 4.99 -15.90
C GLY A 60 14.37 5.97 -16.16
N ALA A 61 15.15 6.32 -15.14
CA ALA A 61 16.30 7.19 -15.23
C ALA A 61 17.57 6.44 -14.86
N GLU A 62 18.69 6.74 -15.55
CA GLU A 62 20.01 6.24 -15.20
C GLU A 62 20.61 7.05 -14.04
N PRO A 63 21.45 6.47 -13.16
CA PRO A 63 22.05 7.15 -12.01
C PRO A 63 22.71 8.49 -12.37
N GLY A 64 23.44 8.54 -13.46
CA GLY A 64 24.12 9.74 -13.96
C GLY A 64 23.20 10.77 -14.64
N THR A 65 21.88 10.55 -14.69
CA THR A 65 20.94 11.50 -15.31
C THR A 65 20.93 12.82 -14.53
N ARG A 66 21.12 13.95 -15.22
CA ARG A 66 21.01 15.27 -14.61
C ARG A 66 19.54 15.61 -14.32
N ILE A 67 19.27 16.30 -13.21
CA ILE A 67 17.92 16.70 -12.82
C ILE A 67 17.24 17.54 -13.90
N GLY A 68 17.99 18.41 -14.57
CA GLY A 68 17.47 19.20 -15.69
C GLY A 68 17.07 18.38 -16.92
N ALA A 69 17.54 17.15 -17.07
CA ALA A 69 17.16 16.23 -18.15
C ALA A 69 15.94 15.37 -17.83
N LEU A 70 15.48 15.34 -16.56
CA LEU A 70 14.26 14.63 -16.17
C LEU A 70 13.04 15.39 -16.66
N ASP A 71 12.06 14.67 -17.22
CA ASP A 71 10.75 15.25 -17.49
C ASP A 71 9.95 15.51 -16.20
N ALA A 72 8.83 16.22 -16.33
CA ALA A 72 8.00 16.59 -15.19
C ALA A 72 7.47 15.37 -14.41
N ASP A 73 7.09 14.30 -15.11
CA ASP A 73 6.57 13.08 -14.50
C ASP A 73 7.68 12.32 -13.78
N GLN A 74 8.86 12.19 -14.37
CA GLN A 74 10.03 11.57 -13.72
C GLN A 74 10.42 12.33 -12.45
N ARG A 75 10.43 13.66 -12.48
CA ARG A 75 10.70 14.49 -11.29
C ARG A 75 9.65 14.30 -10.21
N TYR A 76 8.37 14.31 -10.61
CA TYR A 76 7.26 14.10 -9.68
C TYR A 76 7.34 12.72 -9.01
N TRP A 77 7.50 11.66 -9.78
CA TRP A 77 7.59 10.30 -9.24
C TRP A 77 8.82 10.09 -8.37
N THR A 78 9.94 10.72 -8.72
CA THR A 78 11.15 10.68 -7.87
C THR A 78 10.92 11.42 -6.56
N ALA A 79 10.32 12.61 -6.59
CA ALA A 79 10.00 13.38 -5.40
C ALA A 79 8.96 12.65 -4.50
N ASP A 80 7.98 11.98 -5.09
CA ASP A 80 7.01 11.15 -4.38
C ASP A 80 7.69 9.94 -3.70
N LEU A 81 8.61 9.27 -4.42
CA LEU A 81 9.46 8.22 -3.84
C LEU A 81 10.30 8.74 -2.68
N LEU A 82 10.96 9.90 -2.82
CA LEU A 82 11.74 10.52 -1.75
C LEU A 82 10.87 10.83 -0.54
N SER A 83 9.69 11.39 -0.74
CA SER A 83 8.71 11.65 0.32
C SER A 83 8.32 10.38 1.06
N PHE A 84 8.17 9.29 0.32
CA PHE A 84 7.87 7.98 0.86
C PHE A 84 9.00 7.43 1.73
N TRP A 85 10.25 7.48 1.26
CA TRP A 85 11.39 6.92 1.97
C TRP A 85 11.86 7.79 3.14
N GLN A 86 11.81 9.12 3.00
CA GLN A 86 12.07 10.04 4.12
C GLN A 86 11.09 9.86 5.28
N THR A 87 9.90 9.31 4.99
CA THR A 87 8.88 8.99 6.00
C THR A 87 8.85 7.51 6.36
N ALA A 88 9.69 6.66 5.74
CA ALA A 88 9.84 5.28 6.19
C ALA A 88 10.45 5.28 7.61
N PRO A 89 9.83 4.59 8.56
CA PRO A 89 10.36 4.53 9.91
C PRO A 89 11.73 3.84 9.90
N ALA A 90 12.71 4.40 10.62
CA ALA A 90 14.04 3.80 10.73
C ALA A 90 14.02 2.46 11.51
N ASP A 91 13.07 2.30 12.42
CA ASP A 91 13.03 1.20 13.41
C ASP A 91 11.99 0.14 13.08
N VAL A 92 11.89 -0.27 11.81
CA VAL A 92 11.00 -1.37 11.41
C VAL A 92 11.62 -2.70 11.86
N SER A 93 10.88 -3.48 12.68
CA SER A 93 11.34 -4.81 13.10
C SER A 93 11.68 -5.69 11.88
N GLN A 94 12.85 -6.32 11.95
CA GLN A 94 13.35 -7.25 10.94
C GLN A 94 13.05 -8.72 11.32
N THR A 95 12.42 -8.98 12.44
CA THR A 95 12.05 -10.32 12.90
C THR A 95 10.99 -10.91 11.96
N VAL A 96 11.26 -12.08 11.42
CA VAL A 96 10.35 -12.82 10.55
C VAL A 96 10.05 -14.16 11.21
N SER A 97 8.77 -14.51 11.29
CA SER A 97 8.38 -15.83 11.79
C SER A 97 8.88 -16.94 10.85
N PRO A 98 9.48 -18.01 11.37
CA PRO A 98 9.87 -19.16 10.55
C PRO A 98 8.66 -19.88 9.91
N ARG A 99 7.43 -19.60 10.38
CA ARG A 99 6.18 -20.12 9.83
C ARG A 99 5.60 -19.25 8.73
N ASP A 100 6.17 -18.06 8.48
CA ASP A 100 5.67 -17.14 7.44
C ASP A 100 6.08 -17.61 6.04
N GLY A 101 5.15 -18.29 5.36
CA GLY A 101 5.32 -18.77 3.99
C GLY A 101 5.48 -17.65 2.95
N MET A 102 5.19 -16.39 3.31
CA MET A 102 5.38 -15.24 2.40
C MET A 102 6.83 -14.76 2.35
N TYR A 103 7.71 -15.25 3.25
CA TYR A 103 9.12 -14.90 3.22
C TYR A 103 9.87 -15.73 2.15
N SER A 104 10.11 -15.14 0.99
CA SER A 104 10.74 -15.78 -0.18
C SER A 104 12.24 -15.52 -0.31
N LYS A 105 12.98 -15.55 0.77
CA LYS A 105 14.46 -15.47 0.83
C LYS A 105 15.10 -14.12 0.45
N THR A 106 14.36 -13.14 -0.05
CA THR A 106 14.87 -11.80 -0.29
C THR A 106 14.15 -10.78 0.61
N PRO A 107 14.90 -10.03 1.45
CA PRO A 107 14.29 -9.03 2.32
C PRO A 107 13.39 -8.04 1.57
N ASP A 108 13.82 -7.57 0.41
CA ASP A 108 13.10 -6.57 -0.37
C ASP A 108 11.72 -7.06 -0.84
N SER A 109 11.60 -8.34 -1.23
CA SER A 109 10.32 -8.93 -1.65
C SER A 109 9.34 -9.09 -0.49
N TYR A 110 9.86 -9.21 0.73
CA TYR A 110 9.06 -9.35 1.94
C TYR A 110 8.68 -8.00 2.54
N PHE A 111 9.64 -7.11 2.75
CA PHE A 111 9.42 -5.81 3.41
C PHE A 111 8.81 -4.77 2.47
N GLY A 112 9.12 -4.81 1.18
CA GLY A 112 8.62 -3.86 0.19
C GLY A 112 7.10 -3.68 0.20
N PRO A 113 6.29 -4.75 0.12
CA PRO A 113 4.83 -4.63 0.20
C PRO A 113 4.32 -3.97 1.48
N GLY A 114 4.95 -4.24 2.64
CA GLY A 114 4.60 -3.60 3.91
C GLY A 114 4.88 -2.09 3.90
N ALA A 115 6.02 -1.69 3.36
CA ALA A 115 6.36 -0.29 3.17
C ALA A 115 5.36 0.42 2.25
N VAL A 116 4.95 -0.22 1.15
CA VAL A 116 3.92 0.34 0.24
C VAL A 116 2.55 0.41 0.93
N ALA A 117 2.19 -0.55 1.80
CA ALA A 117 0.95 -0.49 2.58
C ALA A 117 0.92 0.75 3.50
N LEU A 118 2.02 1.03 4.21
CA LEU A 118 2.15 2.27 5.00
C LEU A 118 1.97 3.51 4.13
N ARG A 119 2.60 3.53 2.95
CA ARG A 119 2.43 4.63 1.99
C ARG A 119 0.96 4.83 1.61
N CYS A 120 0.23 3.76 1.32
CA CYS A 120 -1.19 3.85 0.96
C CYS A 120 -2.01 4.47 2.09
N VAL A 121 -1.79 4.05 3.34
CA VAL A 121 -2.47 4.63 4.51
C VAL A 121 -2.11 6.11 4.68
N ARG A 122 -0.84 6.48 4.59
CA ARG A 122 -0.41 7.89 4.71
C ARG A 122 -0.96 8.78 3.61
N LEU A 123 -1.05 8.29 2.38
CA LEU A 123 -1.67 9.02 1.28
C LEU A 123 -3.16 9.22 1.54
N ALA A 124 -3.87 8.19 2.01
CA ALA A 124 -5.27 8.32 2.42
C ALA A 124 -5.44 9.39 3.52
N MET A 125 -4.56 9.40 4.52
CA MET A 125 -4.55 10.44 5.57
C MET A 125 -4.32 11.83 4.99
N LEU A 126 -3.38 11.98 4.05
CA LEU A 126 -3.09 13.26 3.39
C LEU A 126 -4.28 13.76 2.57
N GLU A 127 -4.86 12.91 1.72
CA GLU A 127 -6.00 13.25 0.86
C GLU A 127 -7.25 13.63 1.66
N THR A 128 -7.42 13.08 2.85
CA THR A 128 -8.56 13.34 3.74
C THR A 128 -8.27 14.38 4.83
N ARG A 129 -7.05 14.89 4.89
CA ARG A 129 -6.55 15.78 5.95
C ARG A 129 -6.72 15.16 7.35
N THR A 130 -6.49 13.87 7.46
CA THR A 130 -6.46 13.15 8.74
C THR A 130 -5.06 13.30 9.34
N GLU A 131 -4.95 14.04 10.44
CA GLU A 131 -3.65 14.39 11.03
C GLU A 131 -3.12 13.30 11.99
N ARG A 132 -4.00 12.52 12.60
CA ARG A 132 -3.67 11.53 13.63
C ARG A 132 -4.29 10.18 13.33
N CYS A 133 -3.60 9.14 13.74
CA CYS A 133 -4.07 7.77 13.73
C CYS A 133 -3.76 7.18 15.11
N GLU A 134 -4.76 7.14 15.98
CA GLU A 134 -4.64 6.63 17.36
C GLU A 134 -5.05 5.16 17.45
N SER A 135 -5.76 4.66 16.43
CA SER A 135 -6.20 3.26 16.35
C SER A 135 -6.15 2.75 14.90
N LEU A 136 -5.46 1.64 14.67
CA LEU A 136 -5.31 1.03 13.35
C LEU A 136 -5.55 -0.48 13.41
N LEU A 137 -6.38 -0.97 12.49
CA LEU A 137 -6.59 -2.39 12.25
C LEU A 137 -5.84 -2.83 10.99
N ASP A 138 -5.02 -3.85 11.10
CA ASP A 138 -4.49 -4.63 9.98
C ASP A 138 -5.35 -5.89 9.86
N PHE A 139 -6.29 -5.91 8.92
CA PHE A 139 -7.23 -7.00 8.70
C PHE A 139 -6.72 -7.92 7.59
N ALA A 140 -6.63 -9.22 7.86
CA ALA A 140 -5.85 -10.21 7.13
C ALA A 140 -4.34 -9.90 7.22
N CYS A 141 -3.87 -9.71 8.46
CA CYS A 141 -2.54 -9.21 8.76
C CYS A 141 -1.42 -10.22 8.43
N GLY A 142 -1.73 -11.53 8.31
CA GLY A 142 -0.71 -12.56 8.26
C GLY A 142 0.30 -12.41 9.40
N TYR A 143 1.56 -12.68 9.14
CA TYR A 143 2.65 -12.49 10.11
C TYR A 143 3.15 -11.03 10.19
N GLY A 144 2.25 -10.05 9.98
CA GLY A 144 2.51 -8.64 10.22
C GLY A 144 3.44 -7.96 9.23
N ARG A 145 3.40 -8.38 7.95
CA ARG A 145 4.22 -7.78 6.90
C ARG A 145 3.95 -6.28 6.71
N ALA A 146 2.69 -5.83 6.84
CA ALA A 146 2.32 -4.42 6.87
C ALA A 146 2.35 -3.86 8.30
N LEU A 147 1.89 -4.61 9.29
CA LEU A 147 1.73 -4.20 10.67
C LEU A 147 3.02 -3.66 11.30
N ARG A 148 4.19 -4.26 11.00
CA ARG A 148 5.50 -3.78 11.46
C ARG A 148 5.82 -2.35 11.05
N PHE A 149 5.39 -1.96 9.83
CA PHE A 149 5.54 -0.59 9.33
C PHE A 149 4.55 0.35 10.01
N PHE A 150 3.32 -0.11 10.28
CA PHE A 150 2.35 0.66 11.05
C PHE A 150 2.82 0.88 12.47
N ARG A 151 3.38 -0.15 13.16
CA ARG A 151 3.95 0.00 14.50
C ARG A 151 5.07 1.04 14.54
N ALA A 152 5.99 0.98 13.59
CA ALA A 152 7.10 1.92 13.53
C ALA A 152 6.65 3.35 13.17
N ALA A 153 5.61 3.50 12.35
CA ALA A 153 5.09 4.80 11.91
C ALA A 153 4.13 5.45 12.92
N PHE A 154 3.42 4.65 13.70
CA PHE A 154 2.42 5.06 14.68
C PHE A 154 2.71 4.40 16.04
N PRO A 155 3.82 4.76 16.70
CA PRO A 155 4.29 4.05 17.91
C PRO A 155 3.28 4.09 19.05
N ASP A 156 2.51 5.15 19.17
CA ASP A 156 1.51 5.35 20.23
C ASP A 156 0.12 4.83 19.87
N ALA A 157 -0.09 4.39 18.62
CA ALA A 157 -1.39 3.91 18.21
C ALA A 157 -1.71 2.53 18.80
N ARG A 158 -2.99 2.34 19.12
CA ARG A 158 -3.55 1.01 19.39
C ARG A 158 -3.61 0.25 18.07
N LEU A 159 -2.70 -0.69 17.87
CA LEU A 159 -2.72 -1.58 16.71
C LEU A 159 -3.50 -2.85 17.02
N VAL A 160 -4.32 -3.29 16.09
CA VAL A 160 -5.07 -4.54 16.14
C VAL A 160 -4.64 -5.40 14.96
N ALA A 161 -4.26 -6.64 15.24
CA ALA A 161 -3.93 -7.65 14.24
C ALA A 161 -5.09 -8.64 14.14
N CYS A 162 -5.69 -8.77 12.96
CA CYS A 162 -6.80 -9.68 12.73
C CYS A 162 -6.50 -10.61 11.55
N ASP A 163 -6.54 -11.90 11.79
CA ASP A 163 -6.35 -12.93 10.76
C ASP A 163 -7.05 -14.23 11.17
N ILE A 164 -7.35 -15.09 10.19
CA ILE A 164 -7.86 -16.45 10.44
C ILE A 164 -6.75 -17.40 10.90
N ASN A 165 -5.50 -17.07 10.56
CA ASN A 165 -4.31 -17.78 11.03
C ASN A 165 -3.94 -17.30 12.45
N THR A 166 -4.37 -18.04 13.45
CA THR A 166 -4.14 -17.71 14.87
C THR A 166 -2.67 -17.62 15.24
N ASP A 167 -1.80 -18.49 14.70
CA ASP A 167 -0.34 -18.42 14.93
C ASP A 167 0.26 -17.10 14.40
N ALA A 168 -0.26 -16.59 13.30
CA ALA A 168 0.19 -15.32 12.73
C ALA A 168 -0.26 -14.13 13.59
N VAL A 169 -1.48 -14.18 14.10
CA VAL A 169 -2.01 -13.16 15.04
C VAL A 169 -1.22 -13.14 16.34
N ASP A 170 -0.94 -14.31 16.92
CA ASP A 170 -0.14 -14.44 18.14
C ASP A 170 1.28 -13.88 17.96
N PHE A 171 1.92 -14.20 16.82
CA PHE A 171 3.20 -13.60 16.47
C PHE A 171 3.13 -12.06 16.38
N CYS A 172 2.08 -11.51 15.79
CA CYS A 172 1.88 -10.07 15.69
C CYS A 172 1.68 -9.42 17.06
N ALA A 173 1.00 -10.10 17.97
CA ALA A 173 0.82 -9.62 19.34
C ALA A 173 2.14 -9.61 20.12
N GLU A 174 2.92 -10.69 20.02
CA GLU A 174 4.21 -10.83 20.70
C GLU A 174 5.27 -9.87 20.17
N GLU A 175 5.42 -9.79 18.85
CA GLU A 175 6.51 -9.03 18.21
C GLU A 175 6.21 -7.53 18.10
N PHE A 176 4.96 -7.16 17.82
CA PHE A 176 4.59 -5.76 17.55
C PHE A 176 3.71 -5.14 18.63
N GLY A 177 3.36 -5.87 19.69
CA GLY A 177 2.47 -5.39 20.75
C GLY A 177 1.07 -5.04 20.21
N ALA A 178 0.60 -5.78 19.20
CA ALA A 178 -0.74 -5.59 18.65
C ALA A 178 -1.78 -6.32 19.52
N VAL A 179 -3.00 -5.80 19.55
CA VAL A 179 -4.14 -6.51 20.15
C VAL A 179 -4.55 -7.64 19.22
N PRO A 180 -4.54 -8.90 19.65
CA PRO A 180 -4.90 -10.03 18.82
C PRO A 180 -6.42 -10.13 18.65
N VAL A 181 -6.87 -10.40 17.41
CA VAL A 181 -8.25 -10.74 17.06
C VAL A 181 -8.22 -11.91 16.10
N TYR A 182 -8.90 -12.99 16.42
CA TYR A 182 -9.00 -14.13 15.53
C TYR A 182 -10.20 -13.98 14.62
N SER A 183 -9.95 -13.97 13.32
CA SER A 183 -10.98 -13.86 12.29
C SER A 183 -11.73 -15.18 12.12
N HIS A 184 -12.84 -15.13 11.41
CA HIS A 184 -13.67 -16.28 11.08
C HIS A 184 -14.05 -16.26 9.60
N GLU A 185 -14.36 -17.42 9.01
CA GLU A 185 -14.83 -17.48 7.62
C GLU A 185 -16.16 -16.73 7.42
N ASP A 186 -17.05 -16.79 8.40
CA ASP A 186 -18.27 -15.98 8.43
C ASP A 186 -17.96 -14.61 9.04
N PRO A 187 -18.08 -13.51 8.27
CA PRO A 187 -17.82 -12.17 8.78
C PRO A 187 -18.74 -11.76 9.94
N ALA A 188 -19.94 -12.33 10.04
CA ALA A 188 -20.87 -12.05 11.13
C ALA A 188 -20.40 -12.59 12.50
N ALA A 189 -19.47 -13.55 12.50
CA ALA A 189 -18.88 -14.11 13.71
C ALA A 189 -17.63 -13.35 14.18
N ILE A 190 -17.18 -12.31 13.47
CA ILE A 190 -15.97 -11.57 13.79
C ILE A 190 -16.32 -10.37 14.70
N GLU A 191 -15.75 -10.36 15.90
CA GLU A 191 -15.89 -9.23 16.84
C GLU A 191 -14.66 -8.34 16.77
N LEU A 192 -14.80 -7.15 16.18
CA LEU A 192 -13.71 -6.16 16.07
C LEU A 192 -13.83 -5.10 17.17
N PRO A 193 -12.76 -4.83 17.94
CA PRO A 193 -12.77 -3.85 19.03
C PRO A 193 -12.60 -2.41 18.50
N GLY A 194 -13.51 -1.98 17.62
CA GLY A 194 -13.51 -0.59 17.10
C GLY A 194 -13.80 0.45 18.19
N PRO A 195 -13.90 1.75 17.85
CA PRO A 195 -13.71 2.27 16.50
C PRO A 195 -12.23 2.37 16.09
N PHE A 196 -12.01 2.44 14.74
CA PHE A 196 -10.68 2.58 14.16
C PHE A 196 -10.57 3.86 13.32
N ASP A 197 -9.43 4.56 13.45
CA ASP A 197 -9.10 5.72 12.63
C ASP A 197 -8.58 5.32 11.26
N ALA A 198 -7.94 4.15 11.18
CA ALA A 198 -7.53 3.56 9.92
C ALA A 198 -7.72 2.03 9.95
N ILE A 199 -8.17 1.48 8.84
CA ILE A 199 -8.22 0.04 8.58
C ILE A 199 -7.46 -0.20 7.28
N TRP A 200 -6.49 -1.11 7.33
CA TRP A 200 -5.80 -1.64 6.16
C TRP A 200 -6.25 -3.07 5.89
N VAL A 201 -6.56 -3.38 4.62
CA VAL A 201 -6.90 -4.73 4.17
C VAL A 201 -6.11 -5.06 2.91
N GLY A 202 -4.97 -5.72 3.07
CA GLY A 202 -4.12 -6.13 1.96
C GLY A 202 -4.48 -7.53 1.44
N SER A 203 -4.83 -7.63 0.16
CA SER A 203 -4.99 -8.91 -0.55
C SER A 203 -6.14 -9.83 -0.11
N LEU A 204 -7.06 -9.40 0.75
CA LEU A 204 -8.20 -10.24 1.15
C LEU A 204 -9.38 -10.12 0.17
N PHE A 205 -9.76 -8.90 -0.20
CA PHE A 205 -10.86 -8.65 -1.15
C PHE A 205 -10.58 -9.22 -2.55
N THR A 206 -9.36 -9.61 -2.81
CA THR A 206 -8.92 -10.29 -4.04
C THR A 206 -9.14 -11.81 -4.03
N HIS A 207 -9.62 -12.36 -2.90
CA HIS A 207 -9.69 -13.81 -2.68
C HIS A 207 -11.04 -14.34 -2.20
N VAL A 208 -12.04 -13.50 -2.04
CA VAL A 208 -13.34 -13.91 -1.48
C VAL A 208 -14.46 -13.82 -2.51
N PRO A 209 -15.54 -14.63 -2.40
CA PRO A 209 -16.72 -14.50 -3.24
C PRO A 209 -17.50 -13.22 -2.97
N GLU A 210 -18.34 -12.79 -3.93
CA GLU A 210 -19.07 -11.52 -3.91
C GLU A 210 -19.86 -11.29 -2.61
N GLU A 211 -20.59 -12.29 -2.14
CA GLU A 211 -21.37 -12.20 -0.90
C GLU A 211 -20.49 -11.87 0.31
N ARG A 212 -19.39 -12.61 0.48
CA ARG A 212 -18.44 -12.38 1.58
C ARG A 212 -17.71 -11.04 1.42
N TRP A 213 -17.42 -10.62 0.19
CA TRP A 213 -16.85 -9.30 -0.11
C TRP A 213 -17.73 -8.17 0.41
N LEU A 214 -19.05 -8.25 0.16
CA LEU A 214 -20.03 -7.27 0.62
C LEU A 214 -20.17 -7.28 2.14
N GLN A 215 -20.26 -8.46 2.75
CA GLN A 215 -20.34 -8.61 4.21
C GLN A 215 -19.09 -8.05 4.92
N LEU A 216 -17.89 -8.28 4.37
CA LEU A 216 -16.66 -7.71 4.91
C LEU A 216 -16.64 -6.19 4.79
N LEU A 217 -17.10 -5.63 3.68
CA LEU A 217 -17.18 -4.18 3.52
C LEU A 217 -18.13 -3.57 4.58
N ASP A 218 -19.29 -4.20 4.83
CA ASP A 218 -20.23 -3.76 5.84
C ASP A 218 -19.66 -3.85 7.26
N LEU A 219 -19.01 -4.97 7.59
CA LEU A 219 -18.34 -5.16 8.88
C LEU A 219 -17.28 -4.07 9.12
N LEU A 220 -16.37 -3.88 8.17
CA LEU A 220 -15.26 -2.94 8.30
C LEU A 220 -15.74 -1.49 8.36
N ALA A 221 -16.76 -1.15 7.57
CA ALA A 221 -17.40 0.16 7.63
C ALA A 221 -18.04 0.46 9.00
N SER A 222 -18.65 -0.56 9.62
CA SER A 222 -19.36 -0.40 10.90
C SER A 222 -18.45 -0.06 12.07
N VAL A 223 -17.15 -0.40 11.99
CA VAL A 223 -16.16 -0.23 13.06
C VAL A 223 -15.19 0.93 12.79
N LEU A 224 -15.45 1.76 11.78
CA LEU A 224 -14.70 3.00 11.57
C LEU A 224 -15.08 4.07 12.62
N SER A 225 -14.10 4.86 13.03
CA SER A 225 -14.34 6.10 13.77
C SER A 225 -14.99 7.16 12.87
N ASP A 226 -15.47 8.25 13.47
CA ASP A 226 -15.92 9.40 12.71
C ASP A 226 -14.78 9.89 11.82
N ARG A 227 -15.03 9.89 10.49
CA ARG A 227 -14.02 10.18 9.46
C ARG A 227 -12.88 9.15 9.38
N GLY A 228 -13.01 7.97 10.00
CA GLY A 228 -12.06 6.87 9.89
C GLY A 228 -11.85 6.42 8.43
N LEU A 229 -10.70 5.87 8.14
CA LEU A 229 -10.25 5.49 6.81
C LEU A 229 -10.30 3.98 6.63
N LEU A 230 -10.86 3.52 5.53
CA LEU A 230 -10.74 2.13 5.07
C LEU A 230 -9.92 2.10 3.78
N VAL A 231 -8.75 1.48 3.83
CA VAL A 231 -7.85 1.32 2.70
C VAL A 231 -7.71 -0.17 2.40
N PHE A 232 -8.13 -0.58 1.22
CA PHE A 232 -8.11 -1.99 0.84
C PHE A 232 -7.68 -2.19 -0.61
N THR A 233 -7.32 -3.44 -0.95
CA THR A 233 -6.82 -3.77 -2.28
C THR A 233 -7.76 -4.70 -3.03
N VAL A 234 -7.88 -4.48 -4.34
CA VAL A 234 -8.66 -5.30 -5.28
C VAL A 234 -7.83 -5.65 -6.52
N GLN A 235 -8.29 -6.59 -7.33
CA GLN A 235 -7.68 -6.89 -8.63
C GLN A 235 -8.56 -6.36 -9.75
N GLY A 236 -8.05 -5.38 -10.49
CA GLY A 236 -8.76 -4.70 -11.55
C GLY A 236 -8.32 -5.12 -12.96
N ARG A 237 -8.47 -4.19 -13.89
CA ARG A 237 -8.23 -4.42 -15.33
C ARG A 237 -6.79 -4.83 -15.64
N ASN A 238 -5.80 -4.38 -14.87
CA ASN A 238 -4.41 -4.76 -15.08
C ASN A 238 -4.20 -6.27 -14.88
N VAL A 239 -4.73 -6.83 -13.78
CA VAL A 239 -4.65 -8.27 -13.51
C VAL A 239 -5.45 -9.06 -14.56
N ARG A 240 -6.64 -8.59 -14.96
CA ARG A 240 -7.41 -9.18 -16.06
C ARG A 240 -6.58 -9.25 -17.36
N HIS A 241 -5.89 -8.16 -17.72
CA HIS A 241 -5.03 -8.12 -18.90
C HIS A 241 -3.89 -9.15 -18.80
N GLN A 242 -3.19 -9.20 -17.65
CA GLN A 242 -2.09 -10.14 -17.43
C GLN A 242 -2.53 -11.62 -17.47
N LEU A 243 -3.73 -11.93 -17.00
CA LEU A 243 -4.31 -13.28 -17.13
C LEU A 243 -4.57 -13.65 -18.58
N LEU A 244 -5.16 -12.74 -19.36
CA LEU A 244 -5.48 -12.98 -20.76
C LEU A 244 -4.25 -13.01 -21.69
N SER A 245 -3.19 -12.28 -21.35
CA SER A 245 -1.93 -12.29 -22.10
C SER A 245 -1.00 -13.44 -21.71
N GLY A 246 -1.33 -14.21 -20.65
CA GLY A 246 -0.47 -15.26 -20.14
C GLY A 246 0.79 -14.75 -19.39
N GLU A 247 0.88 -13.44 -19.13
CA GLU A 247 1.95 -12.83 -18.32
C GLU A 247 1.85 -13.22 -16.85
N LEU A 248 0.65 -13.57 -16.41
CA LEU A 248 0.37 -14.00 -15.06
C LEU A 248 -0.11 -15.45 -15.08
N SER A 249 0.66 -16.35 -14.45
CA SER A 249 0.16 -17.69 -14.17
C SER A 249 -0.96 -17.59 -13.12
N ALA A 250 -2.09 -18.20 -13.43
CA ALA A 250 -3.23 -18.21 -12.53
C ALA A 250 -2.91 -19.05 -11.29
N TRP A 251 -2.69 -18.39 -10.18
CA TRP A 251 -2.49 -19.05 -8.87
C TRP A 251 -3.55 -20.11 -8.61
N SER A 252 -3.24 -21.38 -8.70
CA SER A 252 -4.16 -22.47 -8.39
C SER A 252 -5.53 -22.43 -9.09
N LEU A 253 -5.68 -21.66 -10.18
CA LEU A 253 -6.84 -21.70 -11.07
C LEU A 253 -6.50 -22.53 -12.31
N ASP A 254 -7.44 -23.30 -12.78
CA ASP A 254 -7.42 -23.89 -14.11
C ASP A 254 -7.97 -22.92 -15.18
N ASP A 255 -7.91 -23.32 -16.44
CA ASP A 255 -8.39 -22.50 -17.55
C ASP A 255 -9.88 -22.16 -17.40
N ALA A 256 -10.70 -23.06 -16.88
CA ALA A 256 -12.13 -22.84 -16.65
C ALA A 256 -12.37 -21.79 -15.56
N GLY A 257 -11.59 -21.81 -14.48
CA GLY A 257 -11.63 -20.79 -13.45
C GLY A 257 -11.23 -19.42 -13.98
N ILE A 258 -10.20 -19.34 -14.85
CA ILE A 258 -9.80 -18.08 -15.50
C ILE A 258 -10.93 -17.55 -16.40
N GLU A 259 -11.55 -18.41 -17.22
CA GLU A 259 -12.68 -18.02 -18.07
C GLU A 259 -13.86 -17.50 -17.21
N GLU A 260 -14.15 -18.15 -16.09
CA GLU A 260 -15.23 -17.77 -15.20
C GLU A 260 -14.99 -16.38 -14.57
N ILE A 261 -13.80 -16.13 -14.02
CA ILE A 261 -13.50 -14.83 -13.41
C ILE A 261 -13.50 -13.69 -14.42
N VAL A 262 -12.96 -13.92 -15.64
CA VAL A 262 -12.95 -12.93 -16.72
C VAL A 262 -14.36 -12.65 -17.20
N ARG A 263 -15.18 -13.68 -17.41
CA ARG A 263 -16.59 -13.53 -17.82
C ARG A 263 -17.37 -12.74 -16.76
N GLY A 264 -17.26 -13.10 -15.47
CA GLY A 264 -17.94 -12.38 -14.41
C GLY A 264 -17.53 -10.91 -14.33
N TYR A 265 -16.24 -10.63 -14.48
CA TYR A 265 -15.71 -9.26 -14.55
C TYR A 265 -16.32 -8.51 -15.75
N ASP A 266 -16.37 -9.12 -16.95
CA ASP A 266 -16.84 -8.47 -18.18
C ASP A 266 -18.34 -8.23 -18.19
N GLU A 267 -19.13 -9.16 -17.68
CA GLU A 267 -20.60 -9.08 -17.71
C GLU A 267 -21.17 -8.29 -16.53
N ARG A 268 -20.66 -8.53 -15.31
CA ARG A 268 -21.25 -8.01 -14.07
C ARG A 268 -20.36 -7.02 -13.31
N GLY A 269 -19.09 -6.91 -13.70
CA GLY A 269 -18.09 -6.11 -12.98
C GLY A 269 -17.42 -6.83 -11.79
N TYR A 270 -17.85 -8.06 -11.50
CA TYR A 270 -17.31 -8.92 -10.48
C TYR A 270 -17.16 -10.35 -11.00
N GLY A 271 -15.94 -10.89 -11.00
CA GLY A 271 -15.65 -12.27 -11.33
C GLY A 271 -14.95 -12.96 -10.18
N TYR A 272 -15.28 -14.23 -9.93
CA TYR A 272 -14.69 -15.03 -8.87
C TYR A 272 -14.66 -16.50 -9.26
N ALA A 273 -13.59 -17.19 -8.88
CA ALA A 273 -13.50 -18.64 -8.91
C ALA A 273 -12.68 -19.13 -7.72
N ASP A 274 -13.10 -20.24 -7.12
CA ASP A 274 -12.36 -20.93 -6.05
C ASP A 274 -11.02 -21.47 -6.56
N TRP A 275 -10.01 -21.50 -5.72
CA TRP A 275 -8.80 -22.27 -6.00
C TRP A 275 -9.10 -23.77 -5.95
N THR A 276 -8.36 -24.56 -6.73
CA THR A 276 -8.63 -25.96 -6.98
C THR A 276 -8.82 -26.80 -5.70
N ASP A 277 -8.14 -26.42 -4.62
CA ASP A 277 -8.14 -27.17 -3.36
C ASP A 277 -8.79 -26.41 -2.18
N MET A 278 -9.42 -25.24 -2.45
CA MET A 278 -9.96 -24.37 -1.40
C MET A 278 -11.36 -23.87 -1.77
N SER A 279 -12.38 -24.28 -1.03
CA SER A 279 -13.74 -23.74 -1.20
C SER A 279 -13.90 -22.42 -0.45
N GLY A 280 -14.51 -21.43 -1.10
CA GLY A 280 -14.76 -20.10 -0.53
C GLY A 280 -13.53 -19.22 -0.41
N TYR A 281 -12.38 -19.64 -0.93
CA TYR A 281 -11.19 -18.84 -1.07
C TYR A 281 -10.56 -19.06 -2.46
N GLY A 282 -10.40 -18.00 -3.22
CA GLY A 282 -10.04 -18.14 -4.63
C GLY A 282 -9.40 -16.88 -5.19
N THR A 283 -9.78 -16.51 -6.40
CA THR A 283 -9.36 -15.27 -7.04
C THR A 283 -10.57 -14.48 -7.50
N SER A 284 -10.59 -13.17 -7.20
CA SER A 284 -11.61 -12.27 -7.72
C SER A 284 -11.02 -11.16 -8.58
N LEU A 285 -11.81 -10.72 -9.58
CA LEU A 285 -11.58 -9.53 -10.38
C LEU A 285 -12.72 -8.54 -10.19
N ASN A 286 -12.38 -7.26 -10.02
CA ASN A 286 -13.35 -6.22 -9.72
C ASN A 286 -13.21 -5.06 -10.70
N ARG A 287 -14.27 -4.65 -11.39
CA ARG A 287 -14.30 -3.37 -12.10
C ARG A 287 -14.37 -2.23 -11.09
N MET A 288 -13.62 -1.16 -11.34
CA MET A 288 -13.70 0.06 -10.55
C MET A 288 -15.15 0.57 -10.41
N SER A 289 -15.93 0.53 -11.48
CA SER A 289 -17.34 0.95 -11.47
C SER A 289 -18.21 0.09 -10.54
N TRP A 290 -17.93 -1.22 -10.47
CA TRP A 290 -18.63 -2.10 -9.53
C TRP A 290 -18.24 -1.77 -8.09
N VAL A 291 -16.94 -1.61 -7.81
CA VAL A 291 -16.44 -1.24 -6.47
C VAL A 291 -17.01 0.11 -6.01
N ALA A 292 -16.98 1.12 -6.88
CA ALA A 292 -17.55 2.44 -6.59
C ALA A 292 -19.04 2.35 -6.25
N LYS A 293 -19.82 1.59 -7.03
CA LYS A 293 -21.23 1.36 -6.76
C LYS A 293 -21.46 0.75 -5.36
N GLN A 294 -20.66 -0.27 -4.98
CA GLN A 294 -20.79 -0.89 -3.66
C GLN A 294 -20.53 0.09 -2.51
N ILE A 295 -19.60 1.03 -2.72
CA ILE A 295 -19.31 2.08 -1.73
C ILE A 295 -20.44 3.11 -1.68
N GLU A 296 -20.91 3.59 -2.83
CA GLU A 296 -21.97 4.59 -2.96
C GLU A 296 -23.33 4.10 -2.38
N GLU A 297 -23.59 2.79 -2.43
CA GLU A 297 -24.77 2.18 -1.81
C GLU A 297 -24.74 2.17 -0.27
N ARG A 298 -23.62 2.61 0.33
CA ARG A 298 -23.40 2.69 1.78
C ARG A 298 -23.29 4.16 2.24
N PRO A 299 -24.38 4.80 2.67
CA PRO A 299 -24.39 6.25 3.00
C PRO A 299 -23.33 6.68 4.04
N GLY A 300 -22.87 5.72 4.88
CA GLY A 300 -21.83 5.94 5.88
C GLY A 300 -20.40 5.96 5.32
N LEU A 301 -20.20 5.64 4.03
CA LEU A 301 -18.91 5.63 3.37
C LEU A 301 -18.90 6.57 2.16
N ARG A 302 -17.78 7.22 1.93
CA ARG A 302 -17.48 7.90 0.67
C ARG A 302 -16.21 7.35 0.05
N LEU A 303 -16.21 7.20 -1.27
CA LEU A 303 -14.99 6.92 -2.01
C LEU A 303 -14.12 8.19 -2.03
N VAL A 304 -12.87 8.07 -1.58
CA VAL A 304 -11.88 9.14 -1.57
C VAL A 304 -10.96 9.01 -2.77
N GLY A 305 -10.47 7.79 -3.03
CA GLY A 305 -9.51 7.55 -4.10
C GLY A 305 -9.51 6.11 -4.59
N TYR A 306 -9.08 5.97 -5.83
CA TYR A 306 -8.77 4.68 -6.46
C TYR A 306 -7.45 4.82 -7.20
N ARG A 307 -6.52 3.91 -6.92
CA ARG A 307 -5.22 3.92 -7.58
C ARG A 307 -4.96 2.56 -8.20
N GLU A 308 -4.93 2.52 -9.53
CA GLU A 308 -4.56 1.32 -10.26
C GLU A 308 -3.11 0.95 -9.96
N THR A 309 -2.87 -0.34 -9.73
CA THR A 309 -1.54 -0.89 -9.38
C THR A 309 -0.85 -0.20 -8.19
N GLY A 310 -1.63 0.35 -7.27
CA GLY A 310 -1.13 1.11 -6.13
C GLY A 310 -0.39 0.25 -5.08
N TRP A 311 -0.62 -1.08 -5.10
CA TRP A 311 0.05 -2.05 -4.24
C TRP A 311 0.51 -3.27 -5.05
N GLY A 312 1.67 -3.16 -5.66
CA GLY A 312 2.13 -4.16 -6.63
C GLY A 312 1.22 -4.19 -7.86
N ARG A 313 0.62 -5.33 -8.15
CA ARG A 313 -0.34 -5.48 -9.25
C ARG A 313 -1.80 -5.22 -8.85
N GLN A 314 -2.05 -5.04 -7.56
CA GLN A 314 -3.39 -4.78 -7.02
C GLN A 314 -3.68 -3.28 -7.00
N ASP A 315 -4.93 -2.96 -7.24
CA ASP A 315 -5.44 -1.60 -7.15
C ASP A 315 -5.78 -1.27 -5.70
N VAL A 316 -5.55 -0.03 -5.29
CA VAL A 316 -5.84 0.44 -3.94
C VAL A 316 -7.09 1.31 -3.95
N VAL A 317 -8.02 0.98 -3.09
CA VAL A 317 -9.25 1.72 -2.85
C VAL A 317 -9.17 2.41 -1.50
N THR A 318 -9.48 3.69 -1.46
CA THR A 318 -9.54 4.48 -0.23
C THR A 318 -10.96 4.97 0.00
N CYS A 319 -11.51 4.64 1.15
CA CYS A 319 -12.81 5.15 1.61
C CYS A 319 -12.64 5.92 2.91
N GLN A 320 -13.57 6.82 3.19
CA GLN A 320 -13.67 7.51 4.46
C GLN A 320 -15.10 7.42 5.00
N ALA A 321 -15.24 7.22 6.31
CA ALA A 321 -16.53 7.36 6.99
C ALA A 321 -17.02 8.81 6.89
N THR A 322 -18.32 8.98 6.62
CA THR A 322 -18.91 10.32 6.43
C THR A 322 -19.31 11.03 7.75
N GLY A 323 -19.09 10.35 8.88
CA GLY A 323 -19.59 10.75 10.19
C GLY A 323 -21.07 10.35 10.38
N LYS A 324 -21.44 10.07 11.60
CA LYS A 324 -22.86 9.81 11.98
C LYS A 324 -23.59 11.11 12.22
#